data_636e9f832867b79eb5a9fc5b0b68eaf9
#
_entry.id   636e9f832867b79eb5a9fc5b0b68eaf9
#
_cell.length_a   1.000
_cell.length_b   1.000
_cell.length_c   1.000
_cell.angle_alpha   90.00
_cell.angle_beta   90.00
_cell.angle_gamma   90.00
#
_symmetry.space_group_name_H-M   'P 1'
#
loop_
_entity.id
_entity.type
_entity.pdbx_description
1 polymer ?
#
loop_
_entity_poly.entity_id
_entity_poly.type
_entity_poly.pdbx_seq_one_letter_code
_entity_poly.pdbx_strand_id
1 'polypeptide(L)'
;MTDIQVFTELDAKVVPAEELDILLLSTEGAAPMTTYNDLDLINEAFPGKKVAEMADRMFNQANTLATKLIRKVRIAGIENPQNVGGEVSTIAVTFGGLSTSEPLQPETPYYLKIGGKVVVEVTTGASAPADETEFAALFAGLSFTEDEVTFEASVEGATVTFTSTTREPVSGYTEDVGLYKDADCFESLELADASASVTIGKADVTREENLIAAIEALREINDDFYFVLTDVTDDDGVEALAAWAETTEPTEAQLGTGIEDHRKFYFGQTSNKQFVNTHGRSAIFYTDSPTTEWIDAANVGCVGPFWPDYVTWKWKVPDGIAVADLTKGERDILEENRVNFMTSEYKHEYMKNGICGDGNFIDNVLGADYITYQMRENLYEIFLANASIEYMDSGFAIVGSGVFDALNLAVRKKIVAIDPETGKGIYNVVLPKRSEATDEQARNRIMPDIKWEAQLNGAVHGVKVHGVLRVTLNSTTA
;
A
#
# COMPACT_ATOMS: atom_id res chain seq x y z
N MET A 1 13.12 11.69 12.19
CA MET A 1 14.29 11.30 11.39
C MET A 1 14.82 10.03 12.02
N THR A 2 14.75 8.90 11.33
CA THR A 2 15.33 7.66 11.85
C THR A 2 16.84 7.80 11.80
N ASP A 3 17.52 7.55 12.92
CA ASP A 3 18.98 7.75 13.07
C ASP A 3 19.78 6.67 12.32
N ILE A 4 19.15 5.53 12.02
CA ILE A 4 19.75 4.41 11.30
C ILE A 4 18.92 4.07 10.08
N GLN A 5 19.58 4.12 8.92
CA GLN A 5 18.97 3.80 7.64
C GLN A 5 19.80 2.74 6.94
N VAL A 6 19.16 1.67 6.52
CA VAL A 6 19.78 0.58 5.80
C VAL A 6 19.08 0.42 4.46
N PHE A 7 19.85 0.45 3.38
CA PHE A 7 19.38 0.31 2.02
C PHE A 7 19.89 -0.98 1.43
N THR A 8 19.00 -1.70 0.80
CA THR A 8 19.31 -2.91 0.03
C THR A 8 18.89 -2.68 -1.40
N GLU A 9 19.84 -2.56 -2.30
CA GLU A 9 19.58 -2.63 -3.74
C GLU A 9 19.41 -4.09 -4.18
N LEU A 10 18.39 -4.68 -3.74
CA LEU A 10 17.60 -5.60 -4.56
C LEU A 10 16.38 -4.78 -4.87
N ASP A 11 15.73 -5.02 -5.98
CA ASP A 11 14.39 -4.51 -6.17
C ASP A 11 13.43 -5.00 -5.07
N ALA A 12 13.89 -5.12 -3.80
CA ALA A 12 13.16 -5.58 -2.63
C ALA A 12 13.72 -5.01 -1.33
N LYS A 13 12.90 -4.59 -0.43
CA LYS A 13 13.18 -3.76 0.75
C LYS A 13 12.46 -4.24 2.02
N VAL A 14 13.05 -4.09 3.08
CA VAL A 14 13.01 -4.31 4.55
C VAL A 14 11.76 -4.82 5.24
N VAL A 15 11.89 -5.78 6.14
CA VAL A 15 11.08 -6.02 7.35
C VAL A 15 11.43 -7.28 8.16
N PRO A 16 10.73 -7.65 9.19
CA PRO A 16 10.95 -7.66 10.62
C PRO A 16 11.42 -8.97 11.25
N ALA A 17 11.55 -8.91 12.58
CA ALA A 17 11.64 -9.87 13.69
C ALA A 17 11.79 -11.40 13.42
N GLU A 18 12.42 -12.08 14.37
CA GLU A 18 12.58 -13.55 14.40
C GLU A 18 11.26 -14.34 14.48
N GLU A 19 10.15 -13.70 14.86
CA GLU A 19 8.80 -14.26 14.82
C GLU A 19 8.02 -13.72 13.63
N LEU A 20 7.30 -14.60 12.94
CA LEU A 20 6.45 -14.23 11.84
C LEU A 20 5.18 -13.56 12.38
N ASP A 21 5.07 -12.25 12.21
CA ASP A 21 3.88 -11.49 12.58
C ASP A 21 2.92 -11.39 11.38
N ILE A 22 1.80 -12.11 11.50
CA ILE A 22 0.77 -12.25 10.47
C ILE A 22 -0.47 -11.48 10.90
N LEU A 23 -1.01 -10.63 10.02
CA LEU A 23 -2.33 -10.05 10.15
C LEU A 23 -3.31 -10.79 9.24
N LEU A 24 -4.39 -11.32 9.81
CA LEU A 24 -5.61 -11.68 9.10
C LEU A 24 -6.62 -10.56 9.26
N LEU A 25 -7.00 -9.95 8.17
CA LEU A 25 -7.96 -8.85 8.15
C LEU A 25 -9.33 -9.35 7.71
N SER A 26 -10.34 -9.19 8.56
CA SER A 26 -11.73 -9.46 8.23
C SER A 26 -12.44 -8.21 7.75
N THR A 27 -13.18 -8.32 6.65
CA THR A 27 -14.11 -7.27 6.17
C THR A 27 -15.55 -7.52 6.61
N GLU A 28 -15.78 -8.44 7.53
CA GLU A 28 -17.13 -8.85 7.97
C GLU A 28 -17.58 -8.20 9.29
N GLY A 29 -17.05 -7.05 9.64
CA GLY A 29 -17.40 -6.23 10.78
C GLY A 29 -16.21 -5.80 11.63
N ALA A 30 -16.31 -4.61 12.22
CA ALA A 30 -15.23 -4.02 13.02
C ALA A 30 -14.90 -4.86 14.25
N ALA A 31 -13.62 -5.14 14.44
CA ALA A 31 -13.06 -5.79 15.62
C ALA A 31 -11.66 -5.27 15.91
N PRO A 32 -11.30 -5.04 17.18
CA PRO A 32 -9.97 -4.55 17.52
C PRO A 32 -8.90 -5.58 17.16
N MET A 33 -7.73 -5.10 16.75
CA MET A 33 -6.58 -5.97 16.46
C MET A 33 -6.17 -6.73 17.72
N THR A 34 -6.29 -8.04 17.68
CA THR A 34 -6.02 -8.94 18.82
C THR A 34 -5.15 -10.11 18.37
N THR A 35 -4.21 -10.50 19.22
CA THR A 35 -3.35 -11.66 18.98
C THR A 35 -3.99 -12.93 19.51
N TYR A 36 -4.08 -13.94 18.66
CA TYR A 36 -4.62 -15.27 18.98
C TYR A 36 -3.54 -16.34 18.80
N ASN A 37 -3.53 -17.31 19.68
CA ASN A 37 -2.63 -18.47 19.62
C ASN A 37 -3.40 -19.81 19.72
N ASP A 38 -4.71 -19.76 19.68
CA ASP A 38 -5.61 -20.89 19.80
C ASP A 38 -6.81 -20.71 18.85
N LEU A 39 -7.13 -21.76 18.08
CA LEU A 39 -8.26 -21.76 17.15
C LEU A 39 -9.61 -21.70 17.85
N ASP A 40 -9.74 -22.30 19.04
CA ASP A 40 -11.01 -22.27 19.77
C ASP A 40 -11.36 -20.84 20.17
N LEU A 41 -10.37 -20.04 20.57
CA LEU A 41 -10.54 -18.63 20.88
C LEU A 41 -10.90 -17.81 19.63
N ILE A 42 -10.31 -18.14 18.49
CA ILE A 42 -10.65 -17.49 17.21
C ILE A 42 -12.09 -17.81 16.81
N ASN A 43 -12.50 -19.08 16.91
CA ASN A 43 -13.86 -19.50 16.58
C ASN A 43 -14.92 -18.91 17.53
N GLU A 44 -14.54 -18.68 18.79
CA GLU A 44 -15.42 -17.97 19.75
C GLU A 44 -15.54 -16.47 19.40
N ALA A 45 -14.44 -15.84 19.02
CA ALA A 45 -14.43 -14.41 18.68
C ALA A 45 -15.05 -14.10 17.31
N PHE A 46 -14.91 -15.01 16.34
CA PHE A 46 -15.36 -14.84 14.95
C PHE A 46 -16.21 -16.03 14.47
N PRO A 47 -17.33 -16.33 15.12
CA PRO A 47 -18.13 -17.53 14.84
C PRO A 47 -18.70 -17.49 13.43
N GLY A 48 -18.30 -18.45 12.58
CA GLY A 48 -18.78 -18.57 11.20
C GLY A 48 -18.28 -17.48 10.26
N LYS A 49 -17.26 -16.72 10.64
CA LYS A 49 -16.63 -15.72 9.80
C LYS A 49 -15.51 -16.34 8.94
N LYS A 50 -15.29 -15.78 7.77
CA LYS A 50 -14.24 -16.22 6.82
C LYS A 50 -12.85 -16.20 7.45
N VAL A 51 -12.54 -15.18 8.27
CA VAL A 51 -11.26 -15.08 8.94
C VAL A 51 -10.96 -16.25 9.89
N ALA A 52 -11.99 -16.84 10.50
CA ALA A 52 -11.83 -18.06 11.31
C ALA A 52 -11.50 -19.29 10.46
N GLU A 53 -12.09 -19.40 9.26
CA GLU A 53 -11.77 -20.46 8.30
C GLU A 53 -10.33 -20.30 7.76
N MET A 54 -9.90 -19.07 7.48
CA MET A 54 -8.52 -18.75 7.09
C MET A 54 -7.53 -19.16 8.18
N ALA A 55 -7.83 -18.85 9.43
CA ALA A 55 -7.00 -19.23 10.57
C ALA A 55 -6.95 -20.75 10.74
N ASP A 56 -8.07 -21.44 10.56
CA ASP A 56 -8.12 -22.91 10.58
C ASP A 56 -7.22 -23.50 9.50
N ARG A 57 -7.31 -23.01 8.27
CA ARG A 57 -6.42 -23.44 7.18
C ARG A 57 -4.94 -23.21 7.50
N MET A 58 -4.62 -22.08 8.09
CA MET A 58 -3.24 -21.71 8.42
C MET A 58 -2.66 -22.55 9.56
N PHE A 59 -3.43 -22.81 10.62
CA PHE A 59 -2.97 -23.51 11.81
C PHE A 59 -2.90 -25.02 11.63
N ASN A 60 -3.74 -25.61 10.79
CA ASN A 60 -3.89 -27.04 10.60
C ASN A 60 -3.09 -27.60 9.42
N GLN A 61 -2.01 -26.95 9.02
CA GLN A 61 -1.13 -27.47 7.99
C GLN A 61 -0.26 -28.62 8.55
N ALA A 62 -0.63 -29.86 8.23
CA ALA A 62 0.15 -31.05 8.55
C ALA A 62 1.29 -31.19 7.52
N ASN A 63 2.37 -30.50 7.73
CA ASN A 63 3.49 -30.49 6.79
C ASN A 63 4.45 -31.65 7.08
N THR A 64 4.70 -32.50 6.09
CA THR A 64 5.72 -33.55 6.16
C THR A 64 7.14 -33.04 6.35
N LEU A 65 7.37 -31.75 6.09
CA LEU A 65 8.66 -31.07 6.23
C LEU A 65 8.78 -30.34 7.57
N ALA A 66 7.68 -30.03 8.26
CA ALA A 66 7.69 -29.15 9.40
C ALA A 66 7.36 -29.84 10.71
N THR A 67 8.31 -29.77 11.62
CA THR A 67 8.07 -29.86 13.06
C THR A 67 7.53 -28.53 13.62
N LYS A 68 7.43 -27.49 12.78
CA LYS A 68 6.98 -26.15 13.13
C LYS A 68 5.62 -25.88 12.49
N LEU A 69 4.74 -25.24 13.23
CA LEU A 69 3.41 -24.80 12.78
C LEU A 69 3.23 -23.32 13.12
N ILE A 70 2.38 -22.63 12.39
CA ILE A 70 1.90 -21.30 12.82
C ILE A 70 1.19 -21.49 14.16
N ARG A 71 1.55 -20.68 15.14
CA ARG A 71 1.00 -20.75 16.50
C ARG A 71 0.47 -19.41 16.99
N LYS A 72 0.60 -18.37 16.18
CA LYS A 72 0.23 -17.02 16.54
C LYS A 72 -0.22 -16.27 15.29
N VAL A 73 -1.31 -15.56 15.40
CA VAL A 73 -1.84 -14.69 14.36
C VAL A 73 -2.51 -13.49 15.01
N ARG A 74 -2.41 -12.33 14.38
CA ARG A 74 -3.21 -11.16 14.73
C ARG A 74 -4.43 -11.14 13.84
N ILE A 75 -5.58 -10.85 14.42
CA ILE A 75 -6.83 -10.67 13.68
C ILE A 75 -7.37 -9.29 13.99
N ALA A 76 -7.74 -8.56 12.95
CA ALA A 76 -8.48 -7.32 13.05
C ALA A 76 -9.71 -7.39 12.15
N GLY A 77 -10.77 -6.70 12.53
CA GLY A 77 -11.97 -6.56 11.70
C GLY A 77 -12.20 -5.11 11.32
N ILE A 78 -12.61 -4.90 10.09
CA ILE A 78 -13.12 -3.62 9.59
C ILE A 78 -14.56 -3.77 9.14
N GLU A 79 -15.33 -2.69 9.17
CA GLU A 79 -16.65 -2.70 8.53
C GLU A 79 -16.49 -2.98 7.04
N ASN A 80 -17.46 -3.70 6.46
CA ASN A 80 -17.40 -4.04 5.04
C ASN A 80 -17.31 -2.76 4.18
N PRO A 81 -16.17 -2.53 3.51
CA PRO A 81 -15.98 -1.31 2.74
C PRO A 81 -17.02 -1.19 1.63
N GLN A 82 -17.56 0.00 1.44
CA GLN A 82 -18.56 0.31 0.44
C GLN A 82 -18.15 1.53 -0.36
N ASN A 83 -18.69 1.67 -1.57
CA ASN A 83 -18.61 2.94 -2.29
C ASN A 83 -19.40 4.01 -1.52
N VAL A 84 -18.79 5.16 -1.33
CA VAL A 84 -19.42 6.33 -0.72
C VAL A 84 -19.59 7.40 -1.78
N GLY A 85 -20.83 7.73 -2.11
CA GLY A 85 -21.12 8.83 -3.02
C GLY A 85 -20.70 10.17 -2.42
N GLY A 86 -19.97 10.94 -3.19
CA GLY A 86 -19.58 12.29 -2.82
C GLY A 86 -20.75 13.27 -2.80
N GLU A 87 -20.47 14.47 -2.36
CA GLU A 87 -21.43 15.59 -2.30
C GLU A 87 -20.98 16.70 -3.24
N VAL A 88 -21.92 17.34 -3.91
CA VAL A 88 -21.64 18.53 -4.73
C VAL A 88 -21.32 19.73 -3.84
N SER A 89 -20.46 20.62 -4.30
CA SER A 89 -20.23 21.90 -3.65
C SER A 89 -21.40 22.85 -3.95
N THR A 90 -21.86 23.61 -2.95
CA THR A 90 -22.89 24.61 -3.11
C THR A 90 -22.46 25.96 -2.53
N ILE A 91 -22.80 27.03 -3.23
CA ILE A 91 -22.58 28.40 -2.79
C ILE A 91 -23.94 29.11 -2.89
N ALA A 92 -24.58 29.35 -1.77
CA ALA A 92 -25.86 30.07 -1.74
C ALA A 92 -25.63 31.52 -1.32
N VAL A 93 -26.05 32.47 -2.15
CA VAL A 93 -25.98 33.89 -1.91
C VAL A 93 -27.41 34.43 -1.79
N THR A 94 -27.73 34.99 -0.64
CA THR A 94 -29.01 35.65 -0.42
C THR A 94 -28.76 37.17 -0.46
N PHE A 95 -29.44 37.84 -1.38
CA PHE A 95 -29.40 39.27 -1.47
C PHE A 95 -30.39 39.85 -0.47
N GLY A 96 -29.91 40.72 0.45
CA GLY A 96 -30.71 41.47 1.40
C GLY A 96 -30.59 42.95 1.10
N GLY A 97 -31.68 43.67 1.11
CA GLY A 97 -31.77 45.14 1.03
C GLY A 97 -30.91 45.81 -0.03
N LEU A 98 -31.33 45.84 -1.29
CA LEU A 98 -30.66 46.66 -2.29
C LEU A 98 -30.65 48.13 -1.81
N SER A 99 -29.46 48.76 -1.82
CA SER A 99 -29.29 50.10 -1.28
C SER A 99 -30.21 51.12 -1.95
N THR A 100 -31.01 51.83 -1.18
CA THR A 100 -31.83 52.94 -1.69
C THR A 100 -31.02 54.18 -1.99
N SER A 101 -29.81 54.29 -1.46
CA SER A 101 -28.86 55.38 -1.71
C SER A 101 -28.09 55.23 -3.01
N GLU A 102 -27.87 53.98 -3.46
CA GLU A 102 -27.25 53.66 -4.74
C GLU A 102 -28.09 52.61 -5.49
N PRO A 103 -29.21 53.00 -6.11
CA PRO A 103 -30.09 52.06 -6.80
C PRO A 103 -29.39 51.46 -8.03
N LEU A 104 -29.67 50.19 -8.32
CA LEU A 104 -29.23 49.53 -9.54
C LEU A 104 -29.62 50.36 -10.77
N GLN A 105 -28.75 50.40 -11.76
CA GLN A 105 -28.98 51.17 -12.99
C GLN A 105 -29.45 50.21 -14.12
N PRO A 106 -30.30 50.66 -15.05
CA PRO A 106 -30.64 49.86 -16.22
C PRO A 106 -29.43 49.66 -17.15
N GLU A 107 -29.42 48.58 -17.91
CA GLU A 107 -28.39 48.26 -18.92
C GLU A 107 -26.95 48.31 -18.36
N THR A 108 -26.77 47.99 -17.07
CA THR A 108 -25.49 48.09 -16.36
C THR A 108 -25.00 46.71 -15.93
N PRO A 109 -23.71 46.37 -16.18
CA PRO A 109 -23.11 45.13 -15.68
C PRO A 109 -22.82 45.25 -14.19
N TYR A 110 -23.01 44.12 -13.47
CA TYR A 110 -22.65 43.94 -12.07
C TYR A 110 -21.89 42.63 -11.90
N TYR A 111 -20.91 42.62 -11.02
CA TYR A 111 -20.00 41.51 -10.78
C TYR A 111 -20.15 41.02 -9.38
N LEU A 112 -20.56 39.76 -9.27
CA LEU A 112 -20.68 39.04 -7.98
C LEU A 112 -19.33 38.40 -7.63
N LYS A 113 -18.83 38.71 -6.45
CA LYS A 113 -17.60 38.16 -5.90
C LYS A 113 -17.86 37.48 -4.58
N ILE A 114 -17.36 36.26 -4.43
CA ILE A 114 -17.52 35.41 -3.23
C ILE A 114 -16.13 34.97 -2.81
N GLY A 115 -15.76 35.22 -1.53
CA GLY A 115 -14.48 34.83 -0.99
C GLY A 115 -13.25 35.36 -1.74
N GLY A 116 -13.37 36.50 -2.36
CA GLY A 116 -12.26 37.09 -3.13
C GLY A 116 -12.17 36.64 -4.60
N LYS A 117 -12.99 35.67 -5.04
CA LYS A 117 -13.11 35.25 -6.45
C LYS A 117 -14.26 35.94 -7.15
N VAL A 118 -14.03 36.40 -8.39
CA VAL A 118 -15.13 36.92 -9.25
C VAL A 118 -15.86 35.71 -9.81
N VAL A 119 -17.14 35.62 -9.50
CA VAL A 119 -17.94 34.41 -9.82
C VAL A 119 -18.73 34.63 -11.11
N VAL A 120 -19.56 35.66 -11.17
CA VAL A 120 -20.47 35.90 -12.29
C VAL A 120 -20.71 37.37 -12.56
N GLU A 121 -20.75 37.72 -13.85
CA GLU A 121 -21.24 39.00 -14.35
C GLU A 121 -22.73 38.87 -14.70
N VAL A 122 -23.53 39.82 -14.28
CA VAL A 122 -24.92 39.97 -14.70
C VAL A 122 -25.15 41.38 -15.22
N THR A 123 -25.94 41.52 -16.28
CA THR A 123 -26.33 42.86 -16.82
C THR A 123 -27.82 43.07 -16.61
N THR A 124 -28.19 44.18 -16.02
CA THR A 124 -29.58 44.57 -15.84
C THR A 124 -30.26 44.84 -17.19
N GLY A 125 -31.55 44.60 -17.25
CA GLY A 125 -32.35 44.88 -18.45
C GLY A 125 -32.59 46.39 -18.69
N ALA A 126 -33.47 46.67 -19.65
CA ALA A 126 -33.89 48.07 -19.95
C ALA A 126 -34.54 48.81 -18.78
N SER A 127 -34.98 48.09 -17.77
CA SER A 127 -35.41 48.57 -16.46
C SER A 127 -34.52 47.99 -15.38
N ALA A 128 -34.15 48.78 -14.38
CA ALA A 128 -33.44 48.26 -13.20
C ALA A 128 -34.39 47.37 -12.40
N PRO A 129 -33.86 46.27 -11.78
CA PRO A 129 -34.61 45.46 -10.84
C PRO A 129 -35.20 46.30 -9.70
N ALA A 130 -36.45 46.05 -9.36
CA ALA A 130 -37.16 46.81 -8.34
C ALA A 130 -36.85 46.32 -6.92
N ASP A 131 -36.50 45.02 -6.78
CA ASP A 131 -36.17 44.39 -5.51
C ASP A 131 -35.10 43.29 -5.67
N GLU A 132 -34.72 42.66 -4.56
CA GLU A 132 -33.69 41.64 -4.47
C GLU A 132 -34.10 40.39 -5.25
N THR A 133 -35.39 40.08 -5.31
CA THR A 133 -35.89 38.89 -6.03
C THR A 133 -35.74 39.07 -7.54
N GLU A 134 -36.09 40.25 -8.05
CA GLU A 134 -35.87 40.60 -9.46
C GLU A 134 -34.36 40.65 -9.83
N PHE A 135 -33.53 41.09 -8.89
CA PHE A 135 -32.08 41.07 -9.10
C PHE A 135 -31.53 39.64 -9.09
N ALA A 136 -31.90 38.82 -8.11
CA ALA A 136 -31.49 37.42 -8.06
C ALA A 136 -31.92 36.66 -9.33
N ALA A 137 -33.08 36.96 -9.88
CA ALA A 137 -33.58 36.30 -11.10
C ALA A 137 -32.66 36.51 -12.33
N LEU A 138 -31.81 37.51 -12.34
CA LEU A 138 -30.81 37.74 -13.42
C LEU A 138 -29.74 36.63 -13.46
N PHE A 139 -29.53 35.93 -12.37
CA PHE A 139 -28.55 34.84 -12.29
C PHE A 139 -29.14 33.49 -12.76
N ALA A 140 -30.43 33.39 -12.99
CA ALA A 140 -31.06 32.12 -13.34
C ALA A 140 -30.48 31.52 -14.62
N GLY A 141 -29.98 30.29 -14.52
CA GLY A 141 -29.41 29.55 -15.64
C GLY A 141 -28.02 30.01 -16.08
N LEU A 142 -27.41 30.92 -15.31
CA LEU A 142 -25.99 31.24 -15.54
C LEU A 142 -25.08 30.11 -15.01
N SER A 143 -23.90 30.04 -15.57
CA SER A 143 -22.85 29.12 -15.12
C SER A 143 -21.49 29.82 -15.15
N PHE A 144 -20.59 29.39 -14.29
CA PHE A 144 -19.19 29.78 -14.32
C PHE A 144 -18.31 28.55 -14.06
N THR A 145 -17.06 28.59 -14.51
CA THR A 145 -16.08 27.53 -14.29
C THR A 145 -14.88 28.12 -13.56
N GLU A 146 -14.48 27.49 -12.47
CA GLU A 146 -13.33 27.84 -11.67
C GLU A 146 -12.61 26.56 -11.26
N ASP A 147 -11.27 26.54 -11.39
CA ASP A 147 -10.43 25.36 -11.06
C ASP A 147 -10.95 24.06 -11.71
N GLU A 148 -11.39 24.12 -12.99
CA GLU A 148 -11.97 23.02 -13.77
C GLU A 148 -13.35 22.54 -13.29
N VAL A 149 -13.92 23.11 -12.24
CA VAL A 149 -15.27 22.80 -11.75
C VAL A 149 -16.26 23.82 -12.29
N THR A 150 -17.34 23.34 -12.91
CA THR A 150 -18.43 24.17 -13.39
C THR A 150 -19.54 24.25 -12.36
N PHE A 151 -20.02 25.45 -12.10
CA PHE A 151 -21.16 25.73 -11.25
C PHE A 151 -22.36 26.21 -12.08
N GLU A 152 -23.54 25.73 -11.75
CA GLU A 152 -24.80 26.13 -12.36
C GLU A 152 -25.67 26.86 -11.35
N ALA A 153 -26.23 28.00 -11.74
CA ALA A 153 -27.05 28.83 -10.87
C ALA A 153 -28.52 28.39 -10.92
N SER A 154 -29.10 28.24 -9.76
CA SER A 154 -30.56 28.18 -9.54
C SER A 154 -31.01 29.30 -8.63
N VAL A 155 -32.26 29.78 -8.77
CA VAL A 155 -32.76 30.95 -8.04
C VAL A 155 -34.05 30.59 -7.36
N GLU A 156 -34.14 30.92 -6.06
CA GLU A 156 -35.38 30.84 -5.28
C GLU A 156 -35.53 32.11 -4.44
N GLY A 157 -36.52 32.92 -4.80
CA GLY A 157 -36.73 34.23 -4.19
C GLY A 157 -35.51 35.15 -4.38
N ALA A 158 -34.99 35.70 -3.31
CA ALA A 158 -33.77 36.52 -3.30
C ALA A 158 -32.48 35.73 -3.17
N THR A 159 -32.53 34.39 -3.20
CA THR A 159 -31.36 33.51 -3.06
C THR A 159 -30.96 32.92 -4.40
N VAL A 160 -29.68 33.05 -4.72
CA VAL A 160 -29.01 32.37 -5.85
C VAL A 160 -28.15 31.27 -5.30
N THR A 161 -28.39 30.04 -5.73
CA THR A 161 -27.56 28.88 -5.35
C THR A 161 -26.76 28.39 -6.56
N PHE A 162 -25.47 28.45 -6.47
CA PHE A 162 -24.55 27.86 -7.42
C PHE A 162 -24.19 26.46 -6.95
N THR A 163 -24.48 25.46 -7.78
CA THR A 163 -24.21 24.05 -7.49
C THR A 163 -23.17 23.53 -8.46
N SER A 164 -22.12 22.87 -7.95
CA SER A 164 -21.10 22.27 -8.82
C SER A 164 -21.69 21.08 -9.60
N THR A 165 -21.25 20.92 -10.83
CA THR A 165 -21.64 19.79 -11.69
C THR A 165 -20.88 18.51 -11.35
N THR A 166 -19.80 18.62 -10.60
CA THR A 166 -18.96 17.50 -10.13
C THR A 166 -18.96 17.43 -8.61
N ARG A 167 -18.66 16.25 -8.07
CA ARG A 167 -18.54 16.00 -6.62
C ARG A 167 -17.10 16.17 -6.17
N GLU A 168 -16.54 17.33 -6.45
CA GLU A 168 -15.18 17.67 -6.08
C GLU A 168 -15.17 18.77 -5.01
N PRO A 169 -14.25 18.71 -4.05
CA PRO A 169 -14.06 19.79 -3.10
C PRO A 169 -13.52 21.03 -3.82
N VAL A 170 -14.15 22.17 -3.59
CA VAL A 170 -13.68 23.45 -4.11
C VAL A 170 -13.07 24.29 -2.99
N SER A 171 -12.02 25.04 -3.30
CA SER A 171 -11.31 25.88 -2.33
C SER A 171 -11.43 27.36 -2.69
N GLY A 172 -11.16 28.23 -1.72
CA GLY A 172 -11.07 29.67 -1.93
C GLY A 172 -12.39 30.44 -1.89
N TYR A 173 -13.52 29.77 -1.71
CA TYR A 173 -14.80 30.41 -1.43
C TYR A 173 -14.99 30.54 0.08
N THR A 174 -15.48 31.73 0.51
CA THR A 174 -15.84 32.00 1.90
C THR A 174 -17.23 32.63 1.96
N GLU A 175 -17.78 32.81 3.14
CA GLU A 175 -19.08 33.49 3.32
C GLU A 175 -19.06 35.00 3.04
N ASP A 176 -17.88 35.55 2.67
CA ASP A 176 -17.74 36.96 2.30
C ASP A 176 -18.24 37.19 0.87
N VAL A 177 -19.24 38.02 0.73
CA VAL A 177 -19.88 38.33 -0.55
C VAL A 177 -19.87 39.80 -0.85
N GLY A 178 -19.51 40.15 -2.07
CA GLY A 178 -19.53 41.53 -2.57
C GLY A 178 -20.14 41.63 -3.96
N LEU A 179 -20.84 42.75 -4.21
CA LEU A 179 -21.33 43.12 -5.52
C LEU A 179 -20.57 44.37 -5.99
N TYR A 180 -20.14 44.37 -7.24
CA TYR A 180 -19.27 45.42 -7.80
C TYR A 180 -19.83 45.95 -9.12
N LYS A 181 -19.50 47.21 -9.43
CA LYS A 181 -19.89 47.91 -10.67
C LYS A 181 -18.86 47.75 -11.79
N ASP A 182 -17.68 47.26 -11.48
CA ASP A 182 -16.57 47.13 -12.43
C ASP A 182 -15.93 45.74 -12.31
N ALA A 183 -15.35 45.26 -13.42
CA ALA A 183 -14.73 43.95 -13.51
C ALA A 183 -13.51 43.76 -12.59
N ASP A 184 -12.84 44.87 -12.24
CA ASP A 184 -11.68 44.84 -11.36
C ASP A 184 -12.08 44.84 -9.87
N CYS A 185 -13.39 44.97 -9.58
CA CYS A 185 -13.99 44.95 -8.25
C CYS A 185 -13.43 46.05 -7.30
N PHE A 186 -13.22 47.25 -7.81
CA PHE A 186 -12.82 48.41 -7.00
C PHE A 186 -14.01 49.23 -6.54
N GLU A 187 -15.09 49.31 -7.33
CA GLU A 187 -16.30 50.04 -6.99
C GLU A 187 -17.36 49.08 -6.42
N SER A 188 -17.35 48.85 -5.10
CA SER A 188 -18.37 48.03 -4.44
C SER A 188 -19.73 48.72 -4.38
N LEU A 189 -20.78 47.91 -4.56
CA LEU A 189 -22.15 48.32 -4.24
C LEU A 189 -22.46 47.81 -2.82
N GLU A 190 -22.88 48.71 -1.92
CA GLU A 190 -23.27 48.32 -0.58
C GLU A 190 -24.54 47.46 -0.66
N LEU A 191 -24.43 46.20 -0.23
CA LEU A 191 -25.54 45.30 -0.02
C LEU A 191 -25.84 45.28 1.49
N ALA A 192 -26.99 45.83 1.87
CA ALA A 192 -27.45 45.67 3.24
C ALA A 192 -27.89 44.20 3.43
N ASP A 193 -27.38 43.53 4.45
CA ASP A 193 -27.79 42.19 4.87
C ASP A 193 -27.58 41.07 3.82
N ALA A 194 -26.71 41.25 2.83
CA ALA A 194 -26.33 40.13 1.95
C ALA A 194 -25.52 39.09 2.72
N SER A 195 -25.81 37.81 2.49
CA SER A 195 -25.11 36.69 3.11
C SER A 195 -24.80 35.62 2.11
N ALA A 196 -23.68 34.91 2.31
CA ALA A 196 -23.35 33.69 1.60
C ALA A 196 -23.20 32.54 2.56
N SER A 197 -23.54 31.35 2.10
CA SER A 197 -23.15 30.10 2.75
C SER A 197 -22.45 29.21 1.73
N VAL A 198 -21.34 28.61 2.14
CA VAL A 198 -20.52 27.74 1.30
C VAL A 198 -20.50 26.34 1.90
N THR A 199 -20.95 25.37 1.14
CA THR A 199 -20.78 23.95 1.46
C THR A 199 -19.77 23.36 0.51
N ILE A 200 -18.65 22.85 1.06
CA ILE A 200 -17.61 22.19 0.28
C ILE A 200 -18.07 20.77 -0.01
N GLY A 201 -18.07 20.40 -1.28
CA GLY A 201 -18.37 19.04 -1.71
C GLY A 201 -17.32 18.02 -1.26
N LYS A 202 -17.61 16.77 -1.50
CA LYS A 202 -16.71 15.65 -1.26
C LYS A 202 -16.65 14.80 -2.50
N ALA A 203 -15.46 14.34 -2.88
CA ALA A 203 -15.30 13.40 -3.96
C ALA A 203 -16.01 12.07 -3.66
N ASP A 204 -16.37 11.33 -4.71
CA ASP A 204 -16.74 9.93 -4.57
C ASP A 204 -15.54 9.15 -4.03
N VAL A 205 -15.78 8.24 -3.11
CA VAL A 205 -14.75 7.35 -2.56
C VAL A 205 -15.12 5.92 -2.94
N THR A 206 -14.22 5.23 -3.60
CA THR A 206 -14.44 3.83 -3.98
C THR A 206 -14.38 2.89 -2.78
N ARG A 207 -14.92 1.69 -2.95
CA ARG A 207 -14.81 0.62 -1.95
C ARG A 207 -13.34 0.28 -1.65
N GLU A 208 -12.51 0.26 -2.67
CA GLU A 208 -11.09 -0.05 -2.59
C GLU A 208 -10.32 1.02 -1.81
N GLU A 209 -10.59 2.29 -2.07
CA GLU A 209 -10.02 3.40 -1.28
C GLU A 209 -10.45 3.33 0.18
N ASN A 210 -11.70 3.01 0.47
CA ASN A 210 -12.19 2.80 1.84
C ASN A 210 -11.54 1.58 2.50
N LEU A 211 -11.28 0.50 1.75
CA LEU A 211 -10.53 -0.66 2.24
C LEU A 211 -9.12 -0.28 2.65
N ILE A 212 -8.40 0.45 1.80
CA ILE A 212 -7.04 0.91 2.09
C ILE A 212 -7.02 1.91 3.26
N ALA A 213 -7.95 2.86 3.30
CA ALA A 213 -8.06 3.80 4.40
C ALA A 213 -8.30 3.09 5.76
N ALA A 214 -9.09 2.03 5.77
CA ALA A 214 -9.34 1.24 6.97
C ALA A 214 -8.09 0.46 7.44
N ILE A 215 -7.29 -0.08 6.51
CA ILE A 215 -6.01 -0.73 6.84
C ILE A 215 -5.01 0.30 7.40
N GLU A 216 -4.91 1.47 6.77
CA GLU A 216 -4.03 2.54 7.27
C GLU A 216 -4.44 3.00 8.68
N ALA A 217 -5.75 3.12 8.94
CA ALA A 217 -6.23 3.43 10.29
C ALA A 217 -5.88 2.34 11.33
N LEU A 218 -5.81 1.07 10.94
CA LEU A 218 -5.31 -0.01 11.81
C LEU A 218 -3.80 0.11 12.06
N ARG A 219 -3.03 0.51 11.06
CA ARG A 219 -1.57 0.73 11.17
C ARG A 219 -1.24 1.85 12.13
N GLU A 220 -2.02 2.92 12.16
CA GLU A 220 -1.88 4.01 13.13
C GLU A 220 -2.06 3.53 14.59
N ILE A 221 -2.81 2.46 14.81
CA ILE A 221 -3.01 1.88 16.15
C ILE A 221 -1.88 0.91 16.51
N ASN A 222 -1.55 0.02 15.58
CA ASN A 222 -0.47 -0.96 15.73
C ASN A 222 0.00 -1.43 14.36
N ASP A 223 1.26 -1.22 14.07
CA ASP A 223 1.90 -1.59 12.80
C ASP A 223 2.87 -2.78 12.91
N ASP A 224 2.85 -3.49 14.04
CA ASP A 224 3.72 -4.65 14.33
C ASP A 224 3.30 -5.92 13.60
N PHE A 225 3.02 -5.86 12.31
CA PHE A 225 2.76 -7.02 11.46
C PHE A 225 3.48 -6.87 10.12
N TYR A 226 3.75 -8.01 9.50
CA TYR A 226 4.47 -8.04 8.23
C TYR A 226 3.67 -8.72 7.12
N PHE A 227 3.22 -9.94 7.32
CA PHE A 227 2.34 -10.60 6.38
C PHE A 227 0.91 -10.13 6.57
N VAL A 228 0.25 -9.82 5.47
CA VAL A 228 -1.15 -9.43 5.44
C VAL A 228 -1.92 -10.40 4.56
N LEU A 229 -2.98 -10.96 5.11
CA LEU A 229 -3.96 -11.75 4.40
C LEU A 229 -5.35 -11.19 4.72
N THR A 230 -6.29 -11.33 3.78
CA THR A 230 -7.64 -10.79 3.95
C THR A 230 -8.69 -11.77 3.45
N ASP A 231 -9.93 -11.59 3.89
CA ASP A 231 -11.08 -12.34 3.39
C ASP A 231 -11.64 -11.76 2.07
N VAL A 232 -10.94 -10.79 1.48
CA VAL A 232 -11.25 -10.21 0.16
C VAL A 232 -10.80 -11.19 -0.93
N THR A 233 -11.71 -11.51 -1.84
CA THR A 233 -11.47 -12.51 -2.90
C THR A 233 -11.88 -12.02 -4.29
N ASP A 234 -12.42 -10.82 -4.39
CA ASP A 234 -12.71 -10.16 -5.66
C ASP A 234 -11.46 -9.48 -6.23
N ASP A 235 -11.36 -9.44 -7.55
CA ASP A 235 -10.15 -8.99 -8.25
C ASP A 235 -9.78 -7.54 -7.94
N ASP A 236 -10.75 -6.63 -7.87
CA ASP A 236 -10.50 -5.21 -7.63
C ASP A 236 -9.93 -4.99 -6.22
N GLY A 237 -10.49 -5.66 -5.22
CA GLY A 237 -9.99 -5.60 -3.85
C GLY A 237 -8.61 -6.26 -3.69
N VAL A 238 -8.38 -7.39 -4.36
CA VAL A 238 -7.07 -8.08 -4.34
C VAL A 238 -5.99 -7.22 -5.01
N GLU A 239 -6.32 -6.58 -6.15
CA GLU A 239 -5.40 -5.67 -6.85
C GLU A 239 -5.09 -4.43 -5.99
N ALA A 240 -6.11 -3.82 -5.38
CA ALA A 240 -5.93 -2.67 -4.50
C ALA A 240 -5.01 -2.99 -3.31
N LEU A 241 -5.17 -4.17 -2.69
CA LEU A 241 -4.32 -4.62 -1.57
C LEU A 241 -2.89 -4.92 -2.02
N ALA A 242 -2.71 -5.51 -3.20
CA ALA A 242 -1.39 -5.76 -3.76
C ALA A 242 -0.67 -4.44 -4.08
N ALA A 243 -1.36 -3.48 -4.68
CA ALA A 243 -0.85 -2.14 -4.95
C ALA A 243 -0.54 -1.39 -3.63
N TRP A 244 -1.40 -1.48 -2.64
CA TRP A 244 -1.16 -0.90 -1.31
C TRP A 244 0.11 -1.45 -0.67
N ALA A 245 0.32 -2.77 -0.69
CA ALA A 245 1.53 -3.37 -0.13
C ALA A 245 2.81 -2.79 -0.74
N GLU A 246 2.80 -2.48 -2.04
CA GLU A 246 3.90 -1.81 -2.73
C GLU A 246 4.14 -0.40 -2.18
N THR A 247 3.09 0.35 -1.87
CA THR A 247 3.19 1.72 -1.33
C THR A 247 3.72 1.78 0.11
N THR A 248 3.65 0.68 0.85
CA THR A 248 4.22 0.61 2.21
C THR A 248 5.75 0.68 2.21
N GLU A 249 6.35 0.53 1.06
CA GLU A 249 7.76 0.63 0.83
C GLU A 249 8.17 2.10 0.60
N PRO A 250 9.06 2.69 1.42
CA PRO A 250 9.53 4.05 1.17
C PRO A 250 10.34 4.11 -0.12
N THR A 251 10.03 5.09 -0.95
CA THR A 251 10.83 5.38 -2.15
C THR A 251 12.22 5.90 -1.78
N GLU A 252 13.20 5.81 -2.69
CA GLU A 252 14.55 6.33 -2.47
C GLU A 252 14.54 7.82 -2.06
N ALA A 253 13.64 8.62 -2.62
CA ALA A 253 13.48 10.03 -2.27
C ALA A 253 12.90 10.24 -0.85
N GLN A 254 12.15 9.29 -0.32
CA GLN A 254 11.58 9.31 1.03
C GLN A 254 12.55 8.80 2.08
N LEU A 255 13.50 7.98 1.65
CA LEU A 255 14.58 7.50 2.52
C LEU A 255 15.42 8.69 2.98
N GLY A 256 15.60 8.86 4.28
CA GLY A 256 16.30 10.02 4.86
C GLY A 256 15.41 11.19 5.27
N THR A 257 14.14 11.19 4.91
CA THR A 257 13.21 12.26 5.29
C THR A 257 12.56 12.06 6.67
N GLY A 258 12.85 10.92 7.33
CA GLY A 258 12.25 10.55 8.62
C GLY A 258 11.00 9.68 8.49
N ILE A 259 10.66 9.25 7.27
CA ILE A 259 9.63 8.23 7.07
C ILE A 259 10.16 6.89 7.58
N GLU A 260 9.43 6.30 8.50
CA GLU A 260 9.75 4.98 9.03
C GLU A 260 9.45 3.91 7.98
N ASP A 261 10.23 2.85 8.00
CA ASP A 261 10.09 1.74 7.08
C ASP A 261 9.18 0.67 7.70
N HIS A 262 7.95 0.66 7.27
CA HIS A 262 6.88 -0.20 7.76
C HIS A 262 6.32 -1.11 6.67
N ARG A 263 7.18 -1.69 5.87
CA ARG A 263 6.79 -2.53 4.72
C ARG A 263 5.97 -3.72 5.10
N LYS A 264 5.03 -4.05 4.22
CA LYS A 264 4.16 -5.21 4.31
C LYS A 264 4.38 -6.14 3.13
N PHE A 265 4.01 -7.39 3.29
CA PHE A 265 3.94 -8.36 2.21
C PHE A 265 2.53 -8.95 2.18
N TYR A 266 1.85 -8.78 1.05
CA TYR A 266 0.47 -9.24 0.88
C TYR A 266 0.41 -10.62 0.22
N PHE A 267 -0.35 -11.51 0.84
CA PHE A 267 -0.76 -12.77 0.24
C PHE A 267 -2.24 -12.70 -0.07
N GLY A 268 -2.59 -12.90 -1.32
CA GLY A 268 -3.97 -12.85 -1.79
C GLY A 268 -4.31 -14.02 -2.68
N GLN A 269 -5.58 -14.12 -3.03
CA GLN A 269 -6.08 -15.19 -3.88
C GLN A 269 -7.13 -14.70 -4.86
N THR A 270 -7.26 -15.41 -5.98
CA THR A 270 -8.23 -15.11 -7.03
C THR A 270 -8.79 -16.38 -7.64
N SER A 271 -10.01 -16.33 -8.18
CA SER A 271 -10.57 -17.35 -9.08
C SER A 271 -10.57 -16.92 -10.56
N ASN A 272 -10.02 -15.76 -10.86
CA ASN A 272 -9.91 -15.24 -12.21
C ASN A 272 -8.66 -15.76 -12.92
N LYS A 273 -8.83 -16.60 -13.93
CA LYS A 273 -7.74 -17.15 -14.76
C LYS A 273 -6.99 -16.11 -15.60
N GLN A 274 -7.51 -14.87 -15.67
CA GLN A 274 -6.92 -13.75 -16.42
C GLN A 274 -6.33 -12.70 -15.47
N PHE A 275 -6.39 -12.90 -14.15
CA PHE A 275 -5.82 -11.96 -13.19
C PHE A 275 -4.32 -11.75 -13.47
N VAL A 276 -3.86 -10.52 -13.41
CA VAL A 276 -2.45 -10.16 -13.64
C VAL A 276 -1.88 -9.57 -12.36
N ASN A 277 -0.89 -10.20 -11.76
CA ASN A 277 -0.15 -9.62 -10.65
C ASN A 277 1.07 -8.85 -11.17
N THR A 278 1.20 -7.58 -10.83
CA THR A 278 2.33 -6.72 -11.22
C THR A 278 3.14 -6.21 -10.02
N HIS A 279 2.72 -6.48 -8.80
CA HIS A 279 3.28 -5.91 -7.58
C HIS A 279 4.31 -6.82 -6.92
N GLY A 280 5.54 -6.31 -6.71
CA GLY A 280 6.67 -7.06 -6.16
C GLY A 280 6.52 -7.43 -4.69
N ARG A 281 5.62 -6.75 -3.96
CA ARG A 281 5.35 -7.02 -2.54
C ARG A 281 4.08 -7.84 -2.33
N SER A 282 3.66 -8.58 -3.35
CA SER A 282 2.50 -9.46 -3.26
C SER A 282 2.74 -10.82 -3.92
N ALA A 283 2.10 -11.85 -3.37
CA ALA A 283 2.01 -13.18 -3.95
C ALA A 283 0.54 -13.58 -4.06
N ILE A 284 0.05 -13.68 -5.28
CA ILE A 284 -1.35 -14.02 -5.57
C ILE A 284 -1.44 -15.49 -5.99
N PHE A 285 -2.45 -16.19 -5.46
CA PHE A 285 -2.68 -17.61 -5.69
C PHE A 285 -4.03 -17.82 -6.37
N TYR A 286 -4.05 -18.63 -7.41
CA TYR A 286 -5.28 -19.04 -8.07
C TYR A 286 -5.86 -20.29 -7.42
N THR A 287 -7.17 -20.27 -7.19
CA THR A 287 -7.98 -21.45 -6.84
C THR A 287 -9.36 -21.34 -7.47
N ASP A 288 -9.98 -22.49 -7.81
CA ASP A 288 -11.35 -22.55 -8.29
C ASP A 288 -12.39 -22.22 -7.17
N SER A 289 -11.97 -22.24 -5.90
CA SER A 289 -12.85 -22.09 -4.73
C SER A 289 -12.25 -21.18 -3.64
N PRO A 290 -12.03 -19.88 -3.91
CA PRO A 290 -11.31 -18.98 -3.00
C PRO A 290 -11.96 -18.84 -1.62
N THR A 291 -13.30 -18.90 -1.53
CA THR A 291 -14.03 -18.73 -0.27
C THR A 291 -14.12 -20.00 0.60
N THR A 292 -13.49 -21.08 0.22
CA THR A 292 -13.50 -22.35 0.97
C THR A 292 -12.14 -22.98 1.12
N GLU A 293 -11.24 -22.77 0.16
CA GLU A 293 -9.90 -23.34 0.19
C GLU A 293 -8.92 -22.47 0.95
N TRP A 294 -9.04 -21.14 0.83
CA TRP A 294 -8.12 -20.18 1.44
C TRP A 294 -6.66 -20.52 1.14
N ILE A 295 -6.36 -20.64 -0.16
CA ILE A 295 -5.07 -21.12 -0.65
C ILE A 295 -3.89 -20.24 -0.20
N ASP A 296 -4.09 -18.96 -0.05
CA ASP A 296 -3.13 -18.00 0.49
C ASP A 296 -2.80 -18.33 1.95
N ALA A 297 -3.81 -18.49 2.81
CA ALA A 297 -3.65 -18.86 4.21
C ALA A 297 -3.03 -20.25 4.37
N ALA A 298 -3.44 -21.22 3.55
CA ALA A 298 -2.86 -22.56 3.53
C ALA A 298 -1.37 -22.53 3.16
N ASN A 299 -0.98 -21.74 2.16
CA ASN A 299 0.44 -21.60 1.78
C ASN A 299 1.27 -20.92 2.86
N VAL A 300 0.76 -19.85 3.47
CA VAL A 300 1.43 -19.19 4.59
C VAL A 300 1.54 -20.15 5.78
N GLY A 301 0.49 -20.92 6.08
CA GLY A 301 0.54 -21.98 7.12
C GLY A 301 1.57 -23.08 6.84
N CYS A 302 1.73 -23.45 5.57
CA CYS A 302 2.66 -24.49 5.13
C CYS A 302 4.13 -24.03 5.12
N VAL A 303 4.40 -22.79 4.69
CA VAL A 303 5.76 -22.27 4.46
C VAL A 303 6.22 -21.28 5.53
N GLY A 304 5.33 -20.47 6.03
CA GLY A 304 5.63 -19.44 7.03
C GLY A 304 6.38 -19.93 8.27
N PRO A 305 6.10 -21.11 8.83
CA PRO A 305 6.83 -21.63 9.99
C PRO A 305 8.35 -21.80 9.81
N PHE A 306 8.84 -21.78 8.58
CA PHE A 306 10.29 -21.83 8.30
C PHE A 306 10.96 -20.46 8.39
N TRP A 307 10.17 -19.38 8.41
CA TRP A 307 10.71 -18.03 8.58
C TRP A 307 11.61 -17.93 9.83
N PRO A 308 12.75 -17.25 9.78
CA PRO A 308 13.35 -16.56 8.64
C PRO A 308 14.31 -17.44 7.82
N ASP A 309 14.32 -18.76 8.01
CA ASP A 309 15.18 -19.66 7.26
C ASP A 309 14.78 -19.66 5.78
N TYR A 310 15.73 -19.71 4.85
CA TYR A 310 15.46 -19.73 3.42
C TYR A 310 14.73 -21.01 2.99
N VAL A 311 13.53 -20.86 2.48
CA VAL A 311 12.69 -21.95 1.97
C VAL A 311 11.94 -21.52 0.73
N THR A 312 12.10 -22.28 -0.37
CA THR A 312 11.33 -21.98 -1.59
C THR A 312 9.83 -22.24 -1.40
N TRP A 313 9.00 -21.37 -1.98
CA TRP A 313 7.54 -21.50 -2.00
C TRP A 313 7.03 -22.45 -3.08
N LYS A 314 7.84 -22.76 -4.09
CA LYS A 314 7.57 -23.82 -5.07
C LYS A 314 7.74 -25.22 -4.47
N TRP A 315 7.09 -26.20 -5.07
CA TRP A 315 7.14 -27.63 -4.68
C TRP A 315 6.47 -27.93 -3.31
N LYS A 316 5.68 -27.01 -2.77
CA LYS A 316 4.93 -27.24 -1.54
C LYS A 316 3.57 -27.87 -1.84
N VAL A 317 3.03 -28.60 -0.86
CA VAL A 317 1.72 -29.23 -0.94
C VAL A 317 0.95 -28.83 0.31
N PRO A 318 0.28 -27.65 0.29
CA PRO A 318 -0.55 -27.24 1.41
C PRO A 318 -1.76 -28.18 1.57
N ASP A 319 -2.06 -28.55 2.81
CA ASP A 319 -3.19 -29.43 3.11
C ASP A 319 -4.53 -28.73 2.83
N GLY A 320 -5.46 -29.50 2.27
CA GLY A 320 -6.83 -29.06 1.99
C GLY A 320 -6.97 -28.17 0.75
N ILE A 321 -5.95 -28.09 -0.08
CA ILE A 321 -5.97 -27.37 -1.36
C ILE A 321 -6.02 -28.36 -2.51
N ALA A 322 -7.02 -28.23 -3.36
CA ALA A 322 -7.16 -29.07 -4.56
C ALA A 322 -6.25 -28.58 -5.70
N VAL A 323 -5.92 -29.49 -6.59
CA VAL A 323 -5.29 -29.13 -7.86
C VAL A 323 -6.32 -28.38 -8.70
N ALA A 324 -5.97 -27.21 -9.18
CA ALA A 324 -6.84 -26.36 -9.99
C ALA A 324 -7.19 -27.04 -11.33
N ASP A 325 -8.46 -27.00 -11.73
CA ASP A 325 -8.93 -27.52 -13.00
C ASP A 325 -8.60 -26.55 -14.15
N LEU A 326 -7.39 -26.69 -14.65
CA LEU A 326 -6.79 -25.79 -15.63
C LEU A 326 -6.37 -26.55 -16.89
N THR A 327 -6.76 -26.04 -18.05
CA THR A 327 -6.18 -26.44 -19.33
C THR A 327 -4.72 -26.00 -19.42
N LYS A 328 -3.98 -26.55 -20.39
CA LYS A 328 -2.59 -26.11 -20.60
C LYS A 328 -2.50 -24.60 -20.90
N GLY A 329 -3.40 -24.07 -21.75
CA GLY A 329 -3.39 -22.65 -22.10
C GLY A 329 -3.68 -21.75 -20.89
N GLU A 330 -4.59 -22.15 -19.99
CA GLU A 330 -4.89 -21.38 -18.77
C GLU A 330 -3.71 -21.40 -17.79
N ARG A 331 -3.00 -22.52 -17.68
CA ARG A 331 -1.75 -22.57 -16.89
C ARG A 331 -0.68 -21.66 -17.47
N ASP A 332 -0.48 -21.68 -18.79
CA ASP A 332 0.48 -20.83 -19.46
C ASP A 332 0.15 -19.33 -19.21
N ILE A 333 -1.14 -18.94 -19.23
CA ILE A 333 -1.61 -17.58 -18.91
C ILE A 333 -1.31 -17.20 -17.45
N LEU A 334 -1.66 -18.07 -16.50
CA LEU A 334 -1.39 -17.79 -15.07
C LEU A 334 0.11 -17.66 -14.79
N GLU A 335 0.96 -18.47 -15.44
CA GLU A 335 2.42 -18.36 -15.34
C GLU A 335 2.93 -17.02 -15.93
N GLU A 336 2.42 -16.60 -17.08
CA GLU A 336 2.77 -15.32 -17.71
C GLU A 336 2.30 -14.14 -16.86
N ASN A 337 1.10 -14.24 -16.28
CA ASN A 337 0.49 -13.26 -15.40
C ASN A 337 1.03 -13.30 -13.96
N ARG A 338 2.02 -14.15 -13.66
CA ARG A 338 2.69 -14.23 -12.35
C ARG A 338 1.77 -14.57 -11.19
N VAL A 339 0.80 -15.43 -11.47
CA VAL A 339 -0.11 -16.00 -10.47
C VAL A 339 0.33 -17.42 -10.12
N ASN A 340 0.40 -17.72 -8.83
CA ASN A 340 0.78 -19.03 -8.33
C ASN A 340 -0.45 -19.96 -8.27
N PHE A 341 -0.29 -21.25 -8.47
CA PHE A 341 -1.42 -22.21 -8.43
C PHE A 341 -0.96 -23.63 -8.12
N MET A 342 -1.88 -24.45 -7.61
CA MET A 342 -1.66 -25.89 -7.43
C MET A 342 -1.76 -26.61 -8.77
N THR A 343 -0.77 -27.44 -9.08
CA THR A 343 -0.73 -28.24 -10.29
C THR A 343 -0.40 -29.71 -9.99
N SER A 344 -0.62 -30.58 -10.96
CA SER A 344 -0.21 -31.99 -10.88
C SER A 344 0.59 -32.39 -12.11
N GLU A 345 1.77 -32.92 -11.91
CA GLU A 345 2.63 -33.50 -12.96
C GLU A 345 3.07 -34.90 -12.54
N TYR A 346 2.96 -35.87 -13.42
CA TYR A 346 3.32 -37.28 -13.14
C TYR A 346 2.71 -37.84 -11.84
N LYS A 347 1.47 -37.46 -11.51
CA LYS A 347 0.72 -37.82 -10.29
C LYS A 347 1.27 -37.21 -8.98
N HIS A 348 2.13 -36.21 -9.08
CA HIS A 348 2.60 -35.44 -7.93
C HIS A 348 1.96 -34.05 -7.99
N GLU A 349 1.32 -33.68 -6.91
CA GLU A 349 0.67 -32.39 -6.71
C GLU A 349 1.65 -31.45 -6.02
N TYR A 350 1.70 -30.20 -6.47
CA TYR A 350 2.58 -29.21 -5.87
C TYR A 350 2.21 -27.77 -6.26
N MET A 351 2.63 -26.83 -5.45
CA MET A 351 2.54 -25.39 -5.75
C MET A 351 3.51 -25.03 -6.87
N LYS A 352 2.96 -24.45 -7.94
CA LYS A 352 3.72 -23.97 -9.09
C LYS A 352 4.26 -22.56 -8.82
N ASN A 353 5.46 -22.28 -9.33
CA ASN A 353 6.16 -21.00 -9.32
C ASN A 353 6.70 -20.52 -7.97
N GLY A 354 5.93 -19.96 -7.06
CA GLY A 354 6.40 -19.29 -5.83
C GLY A 354 7.03 -17.93 -6.13
N ILE A 355 6.31 -17.10 -6.92
CA ILE A 355 6.77 -15.80 -7.42
C ILE A 355 5.86 -14.65 -6.99
N CYS A 356 6.44 -13.46 -6.93
CA CYS A 356 5.76 -12.17 -6.77
C CYS A 356 5.34 -11.58 -8.12
N GLY A 357 4.59 -10.48 -8.11
CA GLY A 357 4.09 -9.85 -9.31
C GLY A 357 5.15 -9.21 -10.20
N ASP A 358 6.31 -8.85 -9.68
CA ASP A 358 7.48 -8.40 -10.45
C ASP A 358 8.28 -9.56 -11.10
N GLY A 359 7.94 -10.81 -10.74
CA GLY A 359 8.62 -12.03 -11.20
C GLY A 359 9.77 -12.49 -10.32
N ASN A 360 10.11 -11.78 -9.26
CA ASN A 360 11.03 -12.25 -8.24
C ASN A 360 10.44 -13.44 -7.47
N PHE A 361 11.31 -14.30 -6.93
CA PHE A 361 10.84 -15.37 -6.05
C PHE A 361 10.50 -14.81 -4.68
N ILE A 362 9.42 -15.31 -4.08
CA ILE A 362 8.95 -14.88 -2.74
C ILE A 362 10.07 -15.01 -1.71
N ASP A 363 10.80 -16.12 -1.72
CA ASP A 363 11.92 -16.39 -0.80
C ASP A 363 13.08 -15.38 -0.96
N ASN A 364 13.31 -14.84 -2.14
CA ASN A 364 14.33 -13.80 -2.37
C ASN A 364 13.90 -12.47 -1.77
N VAL A 365 12.64 -12.07 -2.00
CA VAL A 365 12.08 -10.82 -1.44
C VAL A 365 12.12 -10.86 0.09
N LEU A 366 11.59 -11.93 0.67
CA LEU A 366 11.57 -12.12 2.12
C LEU A 366 12.98 -12.20 2.72
N GLY A 367 13.91 -12.85 2.02
CA GLY A 367 15.30 -12.96 2.46
C GLY A 367 16.03 -11.63 2.48
N ALA A 368 15.82 -10.78 1.48
CA ALA A 368 16.38 -9.43 1.41
C ALA A 368 15.82 -8.55 2.55
N ASP A 369 14.51 -8.61 2.76
CA ASP A 369 13.84 -7.91 3.85
C ASP A 369 14.44 -8.30 5.21
N TYR A 370 14.61 -9.58 5.47
CA TYR A 370 15.21 -10.06 6.72
C TYR A 370 16.64 -9.55 6.94
N ILE A 371 17.48 -9.57 5.90
CA ILE A 371 18.88 -9.08 6.01
C ILE A 371 18.88 -7.61 6.45
N THR A 372 18.05 -6.79 5.83
CA THR A 372 18.05 -5.36 6.10
C THR A 372 17.47 -5.05 7.47
N TYR A 373 16.41 -5.74 7.88
CA TYR A 373 15.90 -5.67 9.25
C TYR A 373 17.00 -6.00 10.26
N GLN A 374 17.69 -7.12 10.08
CA GLN A 374 18.74 -7.56 11.00
C GLN A 374 19.94 -6.60 11.04
N MET A 375 20.28 -5.97 9.91
CA MET A 375 21.30 -4.92 9.91
C MET A 375 20.87 -3.73 10.77
N ARG A 376 19.62 -3.29 10.63
CA ARG A 376 19.09 -2.17 11.41
C ARG A 376 19.10 -2.49 12.91
N GLU A 377 18.59 -3.66 13.28
CA GLU A 377 18.58 -4.14 14.68
C GLU A 377 19.99 -4.12 15.27
N ASN A 378 20.96 -4.76 14.60
CA ASN A 378 22.35 -4.83 15.06
C ASN A 378 22.98 -3.44 15.19
N LEU A 379 22.67 -2.52 14.28
CA LEU A 379 23.19 -1.15 14.34
C LEU A 379 22.61 -0.39 15.52
N TYR A 380 21.30 -0.51 15.80
CA TYR A 380 20.70 0.07 17.00
C TYR A 380 21.34 -0.51 18.28
N GLU A 381 21.50 -1.82 18.36
CA GLU A 381 22.19 -2.46 19.51
C GLU A 381 23.60 -1.91 19.71
N ILE A 382 24.38 -1.74 18.64
CA ILE A 382 25.73 -1.17 18.72
C ILE A 382 25.70 0.26 19.27
N PHE A 383 24.80 1.11 18.76
CA PHE A 383 24.70 2.50 19.25
C PHE A 383 24.21 2.58 20.70
N LEU A 384 23.28 1.73 21.10
CA LEU A 384 22.76 1.70 22.48
C LEU A 384 23.76 1.10 23.47
N ALA A 385 24.57 0.12 23.05
CA ALA A 385 25.54 -0.55 23.92
C ALA A 385 26.81 0.29 24.17
N ASN A 386 27.10 1.29 23.34
CA ASN A 386 28.30 2.10 23.45
C ASN A 386 27.97 3.52 23.95
N ALA A 387 28.64 3.96 24.99
CA ALA A 387 28.47 5.33 25.49
C ALA A 387 28.83 6.41 24.45
N SER A 388 29.79 6.11 23.57
CA SER A 388 30.14 6.90 22.38
C SER A 388 30.91 6.04 21.40
N ILE A 389 30.73 6.29 20.12
CA ILE A 389 31.52 5.72 19.03
C ILE A 389 32.31 6.87 18.41
N GLU A 390 33.65 6.72 18.35
CA GLU A 390 34.52 7.76 17.83
C GLU A 390 34.30 7.99 16.33
N TYR A 391 34.26 9.23 15.89
CA TYR A 391 34.14 9.60 14.47
C TYR A 391 35.51 9.44 13.76
N MET A 392 36.03 8.21 13.77
CA MET A 392 37.33 7.78 13.22
C MET A 392 37.15 6.40 12.59
N ASP A 393 38.15 5.95 11.82
CA ASP A 393 38.11 4.62 11.17
C ASP A 393 37.88 3.47 12.16
N SER A 394 38.42 3.59 13.38
CA SER A 394 38.17 2.62 14.46
C SER A 394 36.67 2.55 14.87
N GLY A 395 36.01 3.69 14.98
CA GLY A 395 34.59 3.75 15.29
C GLY A 395 33.72 3.27 14.11
N PHE A 396 34.12 3.59 12.90
CA PHE A 396 33.44 3.10 11.69
C PHE A 396 33.54 1.57 11.56
N ALA A 397 34.63 0.98 11.99
CA ALA A 397 34.79 -0.47 12.06
C ALA A 397 33.84 -1.11 13.11
N ILE A 398 33.57 -0.44 14.24
CA ILE A 398 32.60 -0.89 15.25
C ILE A 398 31.20 -0.89 14.64
N VAL A 399 30.79 0.20 13.99
CA VAL A 399 29.49 0.28 13.30
C VAL A 399 29.39 -0.78 12.21
N GLY A 400 30.42 -0.95 11.40
CA GLY A 400 30.47 -1.96 10.34
C GLY A 400 30.34 -3.40 10.84
N SER A 401 30.70 -3.69 12.10
CA SER A 401 30.53 -5.04 12.64
C SER A 401 29.08 -5.49 12.66
N GLY A 402 28.11 -4.56 12.85
CA GLY A 402 26.68 -4.88 12.79
C GLY A 402 26.22 -5.35 11.40
N VAL A 403 26.81 -4.80 10.34
CA VAL A 403 26.54 -5.25 8.96
C VAL A 403 27.12 -6.64 8.72
N PHE A 404 28.37 -6.90 9.17
CA PHE A 404 28.97 -8.23 9.08
C PHE A 404 28.20 -9.28 9.87
N ASP A 405 27.71 -8.95 11.06
CA ASP A 405 26.95 -9.87 11.91
C ASP A 405 25.60 -10.23 11.28
N ALA A 406 24.90 -9.26 10.67
CA ALA A 406 23.66 -9.51 9.93
C ALA A 406 23.89 -10.43 8.72
N LEU A 407 24.92 -10.18 7.92
CA LEU A 407 25.27 -11.02 6.78
C LEU A 407 25.70 -12.44 7.20
N ASN A 408 26.47 -12.57 8.27
CA ASN A 408 26.82 -13.86 8.83
C ASN A 408 25.60 -14.62 9.36
N LEU A 409 24.60 -13.93 9.94
CA LEU A 409 23.34 -14.53 10.34
C LEU A 409 22.57 -15.00 9.10
N ALA A 410 22.50 -14.18 8.05
CA ALA A 410 21.85 -14.55 6.79
C ALA A 410 22.49 -15.78 6.11
N VAL A 411 23.82 -15.94 6.23
CA VAL A 411 24.52 -17.17 5.80
C VAL A 411 24.04 -18.38 6.61
N ARG A 412 23.95 -18.25 7.95
CA ARG A 412 23.44 -19.35 8.82
C ARG A 412 21.99 -19.72 8.51
N LYS A 413 21.18 -18.71 8.15
CA LYS A 413 19.77 -18.88 7.73
C LYS A 413 19.63 -19.37 6.28
N LYS A 414 20.75 -19.57 5.57
CA LYS A 414 20.80 -19.99 4.16
C LYS A 414 20.16 -19.00 3.19
N ILE A 415 20.02 -17.75 3.58
CA ILE A 415 19.57 -16.66 2.70
C ILE A 415 20.70 -16.26 1.78
N VAL A 416 21.92 -16.10 2.32
CA VAL A 416 23.12 -15.81 1.56
C VAL A 416 23.86 -17.12 1.22
N ALA A 417 24.29 -17.22 -0.03
CA ALA A 417 25.01 -18.37 -0.56
C ALA A 417 26.36 -18.57 0.12
N ILE A 418 26.78 -19.83 0.15
CA ILE A 418 28.09 -20.24 0.68
C ILE A 418 28.98 -20.65 -0.49
N ASP A 419 30.20 -20.14 -0.52
CA ASP A 419 31.23 -20.58 -1.43
C ASP A 419 31.64 -22.03 -1.08
N PRO A 420 31.46 -22.98 -2.00
CA PRO A 420 31.75 -24.39 -1.73
C PRO A 420 33.24 -24.70 -1.50
N GLU A 421 34.15 -23.85 -1.99
CA GLU A 421 35.58 -24.07 -1.82
C GLU A 421 36.10 -23.55 -0.47
N THR A 422 35.59 -22.40 -0.03
CA THR A 422 36.06 -21.75 1.22
C THR A 422 35.15 -21.98 2.41
N GLY A 423 33.91 -22.41 2.18
CA GLY A 423 32.89 -22.57 3.21
C GLY A 423 32.40 -21.24 3.81
N LYS A 424 32.72 -20.09 3.20
CA LYS A 424 32.35 -18.77 3.66
C LYS A 424 31.14 -18.24 2.88
N GLY A 425 30.39 -17.33 3.50
CA GLY A 425 29.32 -16.61 2.82
C GLY A 425 29.86 -15.77 1.66
N ILE A 426 29.11 -15.75 0.55
CA ILE A 426 29.46 -14.95 -0.63
C ILE A 426 28.86 -13.57 -0.43
N TYR A 427 29.61 -12.68 0.20
CA TYR A 427 29.27 -11.28 0.37
C TYR A 427 30.53 -10.43 0.47
N ASN A 428 30.39 -9.14 0.21
CA ASN A 428 31.45 -8.14 0.34
C ASN A 428 30.90 -6.92 1.10
N VAL A 429 31.73 -6.33 1.98
CA VAL A 429 31.40 -5.13 2.74
C VAL A 429 32.58 -4.15 2.61
N VAL A 430 32.30 -2.95 2.18
CA VAL A 430 33.24 -1.85 2.06
C VAL A 430 32.96 -0.81 3.12
N LEU A 431 33.82 -0.70 4.12
CA LEU A 431 33.73 0.31 5.17
C LEU A 431 34.31 1.62 4.68
N PRO A 432 33.64 2.75 4.90
CA PRO A 432 34.17 4.05 4.55
C PRO A 432 35.33 4.45 5.50
N LYS A 433 36.19 5.35 5.03
CA LYS A 433 37.24 5.97 5.85
C LYS A 433 36.80 7.35 6.34
N ARG A 434 37.35 7.76 7.47
CA ARG A 434 37.10 9.13 7.99
C ARG A 434 37.47 10.21 6.96
N SER A 435 38.50 9.96 6.12
CA SER A 435 38.93 10.87 5.05
C SER A 435 37.93 11.00 3.89
N GLU A 436 36.99 10.12 3.76
CA GLU A 436 35.93 10.12 2.73
C GLU A 436 34.71 10.93 3.14
N ALA A 437 34.59 11.27 4.44
CA ALA A 437 33.50 12.07 4.96
C ALA A 437 33.58 13.53 4.49
N THR A 438 32.49 14.06 4.04
CA THR A 438 32.38 15.49 3.74
C THR A 438 32.40 16.33 5.03
N ASP A 439 32.72 17.65 4.88
CA ASP A 439 32.69 18.57 6.01
C ASP A 439 31.31 18.68 6.66
N GLU A 440 30.25 18.50 5.89
CA GLU A 440 28.88 18.51 6.37
C GLU A 440 28.58 17.24 7.18
N GLN A 441 28.91 16.07 6.66
CA GLN A 441 28.78 14.80 7.37
C GLN A 441 29.54 14.82 8.68
N ALA A 442 30.76 15.34 8.67
CA ALA A 442 31.60 15.45 9.85
C ALA A 442 31.00 16.39 10.91
N ARG A 443 30.47 17.55 10.50
CA ARG A 443 29.80 18.50 11.41
C ARG A 443 28.52 17.93 12.00
N ASN A 444 27.75 17.19 11.22
CA ASN A 444 26.50 16.57 11.64
C ASN A 444 26.72 15.21 12.30
N ARG A 445 27.96 14.72 12.40
CA ARG A 445 28.34 13.42 12.96
C ARG A 445 27.68 12.25 12.23
N ILE A 446 27.44 12.38 10.93
CA ILE A 446 26.90 11.36 10.06
C ILE A 446 28.08 10.62 9.41
N MET A 447 28.16 9.31 9.62
CA MET A 447 29.16 8.46 8.98
C MET A 447 28.86 8.36 7.47
N PRO A 448 29.88 8.34 6.58
CA PRO A 448 29.67 8.00 5.18
C PRO A 448 29.11 6.57 5.02
N ASP A 449 28.51 6.30 3.87
CA ASP A 449 27.78 5.05 3.63
C ASP A 449 28.67 3.80 3.72
N ILE A 450 28.19 2.79 4.41
CA ILE A 450 28.74 1.42 4.31
C ILE A 450 28.12 0.78 3.07
N LYS A 451 29.00 0.32 2.14
CA LYS A 451 28.55 -0.39 0.94
C LYS A 451 28.67 -1.88 1.15
N TRP A 452 27.67 -2.62 0.75
CA TRP A 452 27.70 -4.07 0.83
C TRP A 452 26.97 -4.71 -0.37
N GLU A 453 27.34 -5.95 -0.65
CA GLU A 453 26.72 -6.80 -1.65
C GLU A 453 26.76 -8.24 -1.16
N ALA A 454 25.76 -9.04 -1.49
CA ALA A 454 25.69 -10.45 -1.14
C ALA A 454 25.00 -11.26 -2.24
N GLN A 455 25.45 -12.50 -2.42
CA GLN A 455 24.78 -13.42 -3.34
C GLN A 455 23.71 -14.20 -2.60
N LEU A 456 22.45 -14.09 -3.05
CA LEU A 456 21.37 -14.91 -2.51
C LEU A 456 21.57 -16.37 -2.85
N ASN A 457 21.10 -17.22 -1.93
CA ASN A 457 21.07 -18.65 -2.15
C ASN A 457 19.84 -18.99 -3.01
N GLY A 458 20.03 -19.66 -4.15
CA GLY A 458 18.93 -20.03 -5.05
C GLY A 458 18.45 -21.45 -4.85
N ALA A 459 17.13 -21.68 -4.92
CA ALA A 459 16.58 -23.04 -4.97
C ALA A 459 16.53 -23.58 -6.40
N VAL A 460 16.74 -24.88 -6.57
CA VAL A 460 16.61 -25.52 -7.89
C VAL A 460 15.12 -25.72 -8.21
N HIS A 461 14.63 -24.98 -9.22
CA HIS A 461 13.25 -25.05 -9.68
C HIS A 461 13.03 -25.92 -10.92
N GLY A 462 14.08 -26.38 -11.55
CA GLY A 462 14.00 -27.25 -12.72
C GLY A 462 15.31 -27.93 -13.06
N VAL A 463 15.25 -29.05 -13.71
CA VAL A 463 16.41 -29.82 -14.17
C VAL A 463 16.16 -30.38 -15.57
N LYS A 464 17.18 -30.36 -16.41
CA LYS A 464 17.17 -31.04 -17.71
C LYS A 464 18.15 -32.21 -17.65
N VAL A 465 17.69 -33.41 -17.89
CA VAL A 465 18.52 -34.62 -17.90
C VAL A 465 18.63 -35.14 -19.31
N HIS A 466 19.86 -35.27 -19.80
CA HIS A 466 20.15 -35.88 -21.09
C HIS A 466 20.81 -37.23 -20.89
N GLY A 467 20.24 -38.28 -21.46
CA GLY A 467 20.79 -39.61 -21.41
C GLY A 467 20.74 -40.30 -22.75
N VAL A 468 21.70 -41.19 -23.01
CA VAL A 468 21.73 -42.05 -24.21
C VAL A 468 21.67 -43.53 -23.72
N LEU A 469 20.63 -44.25 -24.11
CA LEU A 469 20.53 -45.68 -23.92
C LEU A 469 21.29 -46.41 -25.04
N ARG A 470 22.21 -47.28 -24.68
CA ARG A 470 22.96 -48.11 -25.60
C ARG A 470 22.74 -49.58 -25.23
N VAL A 471 22.61 -50.45 -26.25
CA VAL A 471 22.44 -51.91 -26.05
C VAL A 471 23.71 -52.52 -25.47
N THR A 472 24.88 -51.93 -25.75
CA THR A 472 26.17 -52.32 -25.18
C THR A 472 26.88 -51.08 -24.69
N LEU A 473 27.31 -51.09 -23.40
CA LEU A 473 28.21 -50.06 -22.86
C LEU A 473 29.64 -50.49 -23.25
N ASN A 474 30.30 -49.78 -24.15
CA ASN A 474 31.73 -49.91 -24.31
C ASN A 474 32.39 -49.37 -23.04
N SER A 475 33.02 -50.26 -22.28
CA SER A 475 33.80 -49.95 -21.09
C SER A 475 35.14 -49.27 -21.49
N THR A 476 35.06 -48.09 -22.06
CA THR A 476 36.27 -47.30 -22.31
C THR A 476 35.89 -45.83 -22.16
N THR A 477 36.04 -45.35 -20.96
CA THR A 477 36.75 -44.08 -20.64
C THR A 477 36.75 -43.96 -19.12
N ALA A 478 37.94 -44.16 -18.58
CA ALA A 478 38.33 -43.69 -17.28
C ALA A 478 38.58 -42.18 -17.35
#